data_d1a7eb20634b483eb48b8ecfd0709c22
#
_entry.id   d1a7eb20634b483eb48b8ecfd0709c22
#
_cell.length_a   1.000
_cell.length_b   1.000
_cell.length_c   1.000
_cell.angle_alpha   90.00
_cell.angle_beta   90.00
_cell.angle_gamma   90.00
#
_symmetry.space_group_name_H-M   'P 1'
#
loop_
_entity.id
_entity.type
_entity.pdbx_description
1 polymer ?
#
loop_
_entity_poly.entity_id
_entity_poly.type
_entity_poly.pdbx_seq_one_letter_code
_entity_poly.pdbx_strand_id
1 'polypeptide(L)'
;MKLARWICSCTLGAFALSGNLALAQGHGKGHEKHGNKNDQGESYYKDQDREVIREWYGSHQNNLPPGLAKKDRLPPGLEKQLVRRGTLPPGLQKRLQPCPQDLERRLPPPPPDCAHVLIGGHIVLLNRRTNLVVDVFHIEIM
;
A
#
# COMPACT_ATOMS: atom_id res chain seq x y z
N MET A 1 11.63 18.84 -54.12
CA MET A 1 13.01 18.79 -54.68
C MET A 1 13.94 18.11 -53.70
N LYS A 2 14.61 17.04 -54.25
CA LYS A 2 15.83 16.33 -53.77
C LYS A 2 15.66 15.50 -52.49
N LEU A 3 15.33 14.23 -52.55
CA LEU A 3 16.04 12.98 -52.90
C LEU A 3 17.52 12.95 -52.54
N ALA A 4 17.87 12.13 -51.53
CA ALA A 4 19.13 11.39 -51.46
C ALA A 4 18.95 10.14 -50.62
N ARG A 5 18.84 9.11 -51.32
CA ARG A 5 19.11 7.70 -51.16
C ARG A 5 20.58 7.46 -50.84
N TRP A 6 20.88 6.65 -49.84
CA TRP A 6 22.13 5.90 -49.81
C TRP A 6 21.87 4.49 -49.37
N ILE A 7 22.30 3.60 -50.22
CA ILE A 7 22.24 2.15 -50.25
C ILE A 7 23.59 1.60 -49.79
N CYS A 8 23.61 0.35 -49.43
CA CYS A 8 24.75 -0.57 -49.26
C CYS A 8 25.31 -0.65 -47.83
N SER A 9 25.59 -1.79 -47.29
CA SER A 9 26.14 -3.03 -47.88
C SER A 9 26.00 -4.17 -46.91
N CYS A 10 25.74 -5.34 -47.47
CA CYS A 10 25.83 -6.68 -46.86
C CYS A 10 27.28 -7.00 -46.41
N THR A 11 27.43 -7.66 -45.27
CA THR A 11 28.47 -8.68 -45.13
C THR A 11 27.96 -9.85 -44.33
N LEU A 12 27.87 -10.97 -45.03
CA LEU A 12 27.80 -12.33 -44.47
C LEU A 12 29.11 -12.62 -43.72
N GLY A 13 29.00 -13.16 -42.53
CA GLY A 13 30.10 -13.76 -41.80
C GLY A 13 29.60 -14.97 -41.03
N ALA A 14 29.62 -16.13 -41.66
CA ALA A 14 29.48 -17.43 -40.99
C ALA A 14 30.80 -17.82 -40.37
N PHE A 15 30.79 -18.17 -39.07
CA PHE A 15 31.88 -19.03 -38.51
C PHE A 15 31.38 -19.80 -37.28
N ALA A 16 31.21 -21.05 -37.50
CA ALA A 16 31.76 -22.25 -36.83
C ALA A 16 31.50 -22.42 -35.32
N LEU A 17 30.93 -23.60 -35.09
CA LEU A 17 30.84 -24.41 -33.88
C LEU A 17 32.14 -24.42 -33.06
N SER A 18 31.98 -24.29 -31.77
CA SER A 18 32.77 -25.01 -30.79
C SER A 18 31.96 -25.21 -29.53
N GLY A 19 31.64 -26.43 -29.23
CA GLY A 19 30.99 -26.86 -28.02
C GLY A 19 31.87 -26.72 -26.79
N ASN A 20 31.27 -26.39 -25.69
CA ASN A 20 31.77 -26.73 -24.36
C ASN A 20 30.57 -27.01 -23.45
N LEU A 21 30.41 -28.29 -23.18
CA LEU A 21 29.63 -28.74 -22.02
C LEU A 21 30.41 -28.33 -20.77
N ALA A 22 29.80 -27.45 -19.98
CA ALA A 22 30.14 -27.30 -18.59
C ALA A 22 28.87 -27.44 -17.78
N LEU A 23 28.67 -28.60 -17.22
CA LEU A 23 27.76 -28.86 -16.12
C LEU A 23 28.23 -28.03 -14.92
N ALA A 24 27.49 -26.97 -14.60
CA ALA A 24 27.55 -26.33 -13.29
C ALA A 24 26.13 -26.23 -12.76
N GLN A 25 25.75 -27.21 -11.94
CA GLN A 25 24.63 -27.14 -11.04
C GLN A 25 24.90 -26.02 -10.01
N GLY A 26 24.39 -24.83 -10.27
CA GLY A 26 24.27 -23.78 -9.30
C GLY A 26 22.79 -23.64 -8.91
N HIS A 27 22.37 -24.36 -7.87
CA HIS A 27 21.09 -24.10 -7.18
C HIS A 27 21.20 -22.77 -6.42
N GLY A 28 21.23 -21.68 -7.13
CA GLY A 28 20.94 -20.37 -6.58
C GLY A 28 19.43 -20.23 -6.46
N LYS A 29 18.84 -20.60 -5.32
CA LYS A 29 17.53 -20.09 -4.91
C LYS A 29 17.68 -18.59 -4.72
N GLY A 30 17.59 -17.84 -5.80
CA GLY A 30 17.26 -16.44 -5.76
C GLY A 30 15.86 -16.34 -5.17
N HIS A 31 15.78 -15.98 -3.89
CA HIS A 31 14.57 -15.36 -3.38
C HIS A 31 14.38 -14.06 -4.18
N GLU A 32 13.69 -14.17 -5.30
CA GLU A 32 13.00 -13.01 -5.83
C GLU A 32 12.06 -12.55 -4.72
N LYS A 33 12.48 -11.51 -4.03
CA LYS A 33 11.55 -10.66 -3.30
C LYS A 33 10.55 -10.21 -4.35
N HIS A 34 9.45 -10.92 -4.48
CA HIS A 34 8.24 -10.35 -5.01
C HIS A 34 7.94 -9.13 -4.13
N GLY A 35 8.53 -8.02 -4.50
CA GLY A 35 8.00 -6.74 -4.12
C GLY A 35 6.55 -6.78 -4.56
N ASN A 36 5.68 -6.97 -3.60
CA ASN A 36 4.25 -6.82 -3.77
C ASN A 36 4.06 -5.39 -4.31
N LYS A 37 4.06 -5.26 -5.62
CA LYS A 37 3.52 -4.08 -6.28
C LYS A 37 2.02 -4.14 -6.01
N ASN A 38 1.67 -3.81 -4.77
CA ASN A 38 0.33 -3.37 -4.48
C ASN A 38 0.06 -2.28 -5.50
N ASP A 39 -0.96 -2.50 -6.26
CA ASP A 39 -1.63 -1.53 -7.10
C ASP A 39 -1.90 -0.31 -6.21
N GLN A 40 -0.89 0.57 -6.13
CA GLN A 40 -0.96 1.80 -5.35
C GLN A 40 -1.70 2.79 -6.24
N GLY A 41 -3.01 2.62 -6.32
CA GLY A 41 -3.87 3.74 -6.55
C GLY A 41 -3.40 4.86 -5.62
N GLU A 42 -3.28 6.05 -6.15
CA GLU A 42 -2.79 7.23 -5.46
C GLU A 42 -3.30 7.26 -4.01
N SER A 43 -2.38 7.22 -3.03
CA SER A 43 -2.73 7.21 -1.62
C SER A 43 -3.41 8.53 -1.27
N TYR A 44 -4.55 8.47 -0.63
CA TYR A 44 -5.25 9.66 -0.17
C TYR A 44 -4.45 10.39 0.91
N TYR A 45 -3.88 9.64 1.86
CA TYR A 45 -3.03 10.20 2.90
C TYR A 45 -1.64 10.49 2.36
N LYS A 46 -1.32 11.77 2.20
CA LYS A 46 0.01 12.23 1.79
C LYS A 46 1.02 12.10 2.94
N ASP A 47 2.29 12.27 2.66
CA ASP A 47 3.34 12.14 3.66
C ASP A 47 3.16 13.12 4.83
N GLN A 48 2.68 14.33 4.55
CA GLN A 48 2.34 15.33 5.56
C GLN A 48 1.21 14.86 6.50
N ASP A 49 0.17 14.25 5.94
CA ASP A 49 -0.96 13.74 6.73
C ASP A 49 -0.52 12.59 7.62
N ARG A 50 0.36 11.74 7.09
CA ARG A 50 0.96 10.62 7.83
C ARG A 50 1.79 11.10 9.01
N GLU A 51 2.53 12.21 8.86
CA GLU A 51 3.31 12.81 9.93
C GLU A 51 2.40 13.42 11.01
N VAL A 52 1.36 14.14 10.63
CA VAL A 52 0.34 14.67 11.54
C VAL A 52 -0.29 13.56 12.38
N ILE A 53 -0.60 12.42 11.75
CA ILE A 53 -1.16 11.27 12.46
C ILE A 53 -0.17 10.70 13.47
N ARG A 54 1.11 10.55 13.09
CA ARG A 54 2.15 10.04 14.00
C ARG A 54 2.38 10.97 15.19
N GLU A 55 2.44 12.27 14.95
CA GLU A 55 2.59 13.29 15.99
C GLU A 55 1.41 13.28 16.96
N TRP A 56 0.19 13.25 16.40
CA TRP A 56 -1.02 13.18 17.22
C TRP A 56 -1.03 11.91 18.07
N TYR A 57 -0.71 10.78 17.49
CA TYR A 57 -0.64 9.50 18.19
C TYR A 57 0.41 9.54 19.30
N GLY A 58 1.61 10.05 19.01
CA GLY A 58 2.70 10.20 20.00
C GLY A 58 2.30 11.04 21.20
N SER A 59 1.53 12.11 21.00
CA SER A 59 1.05 13.00 22.08
C SER A 59 -0.10 12.40 22.89
N HIS A 60 -0.81 11.39 22.37
CA HIS A 60 -2.00 10.80 23.01
C HIS A 60 -1.81 9.36 23.48
N GLN A 61 -0.58 8.85 23.57
CA GLN A 61 -0.29 7.45 23.92
C GLN A 61 -0.96 6.96 25.21
N ASN A 62 -1.11 7.83 26.19
CA ASN A 62 -1.71 7.50 27.50
C ASN A 62 -3.25 7.52 27.50
N ASN A 63 -3.87 8.11 26.49
CA ASN A 63 -5.33 8.29 26.39
C ASN A 63 -5.82 8.09 24.95
N LEU A 64 -5.48 6.95 24.38
CA LEU A 64 -5.89 6.60 23.01
C LEU A 64 -7.37 6.28 22.95
N PRO A 65 -8.08 6.79 21.91
CA PRO A 65 -9.46 6.42 21.70
C PRO A 65 -9.62 4.93 21.42
N PRO A 66 -10.81 4.37 21.66
CA PRO A 66 -11.14 3.01 21.25
C PRO A 66 -10.82 2.82 19.75
N GLY A 67 -10.31 1.66 19.38
CA GLY A 67 -9.91 1.35 18.01
C GLY A 67 -8.44 1.64 17.69
N LEU A 68 -7.76 2.53 18.44
CA LEU A 68 -6.32 2.74 18.34
C LEU A 68 -5.53 2.12 19.51
N ALA A 69 -6.19 1.74 20.58
CA ALA A 69 -5.54 1.13 21.72
C ALA A 69 -4.93 -0.23 21.36
N LYS A 70 -3.80 -0.58 21.99
CA LYS A 70 -3.07 -1.84 21.75
C LYS A 70 -3.96 -3.09 21.90
N LYS A 71 -4.93 -3.04 22.80
CA LYS A 71 -5.92 -4.12 23.04
C LYS A 71 -6.90 -4.32 21.87
N ASP A 72 -7.10 -3.32 21.03
CA ASP A 72 -8.05 -3.32 19.93
C ASP A 72 -7.44 -3.78 18.61
N ARG A 73 -6.17 -4.19 18.61
CA ARG A 73 -5.47 -4.67 17.41
C ARG A 73 -6.22 -5.81 16.75
N LEU A 74 -6.22 -5.77 15.43
CA LEU A 74 -6.80 -6.84 14.63
C LEU A 74 -5.89 -8.07 14.61
N PRO A 75 -6.46 -9.28 14.59
CA PRO A 75 -5.72 -10.47 14.22
C PRO A 75 -5.10 -10.33 12.82
N PRO A 76 -3.91 -10.92 12.57
CA PRO A 76 -3.17 -10.74 11.30
C PRO A 76 -3.97 -11.05 10.04
N GLY A 77 -4.93 -11.99 10.12
CA GLY A 77 -5.79 -12.35 8.99
C GLY A 77 -6.79 -11.25 8.62
N LEU A 78 -7.35 -10.57 9.62
CA LEU A 78 -8.30 -9.47 9.41
C LEU A 78 -7.56 -8.18 9.00
N GLU A 79 -6.36 -7.97 9.52
CA GLU A 79 -5.49 -6.85 9.13
C GLU A 79 -5.15 -6.93 7.63
N LYS A 80 -4.76 -8.11 7.14
CA LYS A 80 -4.51 -8.33 5.71
C LYS A 80 -5.74 -8.05 4.83
N GLN A 81 -6.94 -8.36 5.33
CA GLN A 81 -8.18 -8.06 4.60
C GLN A 81 -8.44 -6.55 4.54
N LEU A 82 -8.18 -5.83 5.62
CA LEU A 82 -8.32 -4.38 5.68
C LEU A 82 -7.38 -3.68 4.70
N VAL A 83 -6.11 -4.08 4.70
CA VAL A 83 -5.06 -3.47 3.86
C VAL A 83 -5.28 -3.70 2.35
N ARG A 84 -6.00 -4.75 1.96
CA ARG A 84 -6.29 -5.06 0.55
C ARG A 84 -7.21 -4.07 -0.15
N ARG A 85 -7.68 -3.03 0.54
CA ARG A 85 -8.57 -2.02 -0.04
C ARG A 85 -9.73 -2.64 -0.81
N GLY A 86 -10.71 -3.13 -0.11
CA GLY A 86 -11.91 -3.70 -0.69
C GLY A 86 -13.12 -3.37 0.16
N THR A 87 -14.23 -4.02 -0.10
CA THR A 87 -15.41 -3.88 0.76
C THR A 87 -15.10 -4.40 2.16
N LEU A 88 -15.35 -3.57 3.16
CA LEU A 88 -15.08 -3.92 4.55
C LEU A 88 -15.96 -5.09 5.00
N PRO A 89 -15.40 -6.21 5.48
CA PRO A 89 -16.18 -7.34 5.96
C PRO A 89 -17.15 -6.96 7.08
N PRO A 90 -18.33 -7.56 7.17
CA PRO A 90 -19.34 -7.22 8.19
C PRO A 90 -18.83 -7.31 9.63
N GLY A 91 -17.91 -8.25 9.90
CA GLY A 91 -17.27 -8.37 11.21
C GLY A 91 -16.37 -7.20 11.59
N LEU A 92 -15.76 -6.53 10.61
CA LEU A 92 -14.96 -5.34 10.82
C LEU A 92 -15.82 -4.09 10.90
N GLN A 93 -16.93 -4.02 10.18
CA GLN A 93 -17.87 -2.89 10.25
C GLN A 93 -18.37 -2.63 11.67
N LYS A 94 -18.57 -3.69 12.47
CA LYS A 94 -19.01 -3.59 13.87
C LYS A 94 -17.92 -3.04 14.81
N ARG A 95 -16.67 -3.00 14.39
CA ARG A 95 -15.52 -2.51 15.17
C ARG A 95 -15.08 -1.11 14.80
N LEU A 96 -15.77 -0.48 13.86
CA LEU A 96 -15.47 0.87 13.45
C LEU A 96 -15.73 1.85 14.60
N GLN A 97 -14.76 2.72 14.83
CA GLN A 97 -14.89 3.85 15.75
C GLN A 97 -14.75 5.16 14.98
N PRO A 98 -15.47 6.20 15.37
CA PRO A 98 -15.32 7.50 14.73
C PRO A 98 -13.93 8.06 14.99
N CYS A 99 -13.42 8.82 14.03
CA CYS A 99 -12.18 9.57 14.23
C CYS A 99 -12.38 10.65 15.30
N PRO A 100 -11.41 10.85 16.23
CA PRO A 100 -11.47 11.97 17.18
C PRO A 100 -11.50 13.31 16.44
N GLN A 101 -12.29 14.24 16.94
CA GLN A 101 -12.48 15.54 16.28
C GLN A 101 -11.18 16.37 16.19
N ASP A 102 -10.32 16.27 17.19
CA ASP A 102 -9.02 16.94 17.22
C ASP A 102 -8.06 16.41 16.16
N LEU A 103 -8.09 15.11 15.88
CA LEU A 103 -7.34 14.51 14.78
C LEU A 103 -8.01 14.83 13.43
N GLU A 104 -9.33 14.70 13.34
CA GLU A 104 -10.08 14.94 12.10
C GLU A 104 -9.89 16.38 11.58
N ARG A 105 -9.76 17.37 12.47
CA ARG A 105 -9.48 18.77 12.10
C ARG A 105 -8.08 18.99 11.51
N ARG A 106 -7.16 18.09 11.76
CA ARG A 106 -5.78 18.15 11.25
C ARG A 106 -5.61 17.39 9.95
N LEU A 107 -6.56 16.49 9.64
CA LEU A 107 -6.56 15.71 8.41
C LEU A 107 -7.24 16.47 7.26
N PRO A 108 -6.91 16.14 6.01
CA PRO A 108 -7.63 16.68 4.87
C PRO A 108 -9.12 16.31 4.94
N PRO A 109 -10.04 17.20 4.50
CA PRO A 109 -11.46 16.90 4.54
C PRO A 109 -11.79 15.69 3.67
N PRO A 110 -12.54 14.69 4.20
CA PRO A 110 -12.83 13.49 3.45
C PRO A 110 -13.65 13.79 2.20
N PRO A 111 -13.47 13.03 1.11
CA PRO A 111 -14.30 13.13 -0.09
C PRO A 111 -15.78 12.90 0.22
N PRO A 112 -16.69 13.30 -0.68
CA PRO A 112 -18.12 13.03 -0.53
C PRO A 112 -18.39 11.56 -0.23
N ASP A 113 -19.34 11.31 0.68
CA ASP A 113 -19.72 9.98 1.18
C ASP A 113 -18.61 9.21 1.92
N CYS A 114 -17.42 9.79 2.11
CA CYS A 114 -16.32 9.18 2.86
C CYS A 114 -16.22 9.74 4.29
N ALA A 115 -15.60 8.97 5.17
CA ALA A 115 -15.27 9.40 6.53
C ALA A 115 -13.99 8.73 7.01
N HIS A 116 -13.29 9.44 7.88
CA HIS A 116 -12.17 8.86 8.63
C HIS A 116 -12.74 8.04 9.79
N VAL A 117 -12.31 6.79 9.87
CA VAL A 117 -12.71 5.86 10.93
C VAL A 117 -11.50 5.14 11.49
N LEU A 118 -11.61 4.69 12.73
CA LEU A 118 -10.56 3.95 13.42
C LEU A 118 -10.93 2.49 13.54
N ILE A 119 -9.98 1.62 13.29
CA ILE A 119 -10.16 0.17 13.49
C ILE A 119 -8.81 -0.52 13.70
N GLY A 120 -8.65 -1.20 14.83
CA GLY A 120 -7.55 -2.12 15.07
C GLY A 120 -6.15 -1.54 14.96
N GLY A 121 -5.96 -0.27 15.30
CA GLY A 121 -4.69 0.45 15.18
C GLY A 121 -4.48 1.11 13.80
N HIS A 122 -5.53 1.20 13.00
CA HIS A 122 -5.50 1.82 11.68
C HIS A 122 -6.44 3.01 11.62
N ILE A 123 -6.04 4.01 10.83
CA ILE A 123 -6.94 5.07 10.37
C ILE A 123 -7.33 4.72 8.95
N VAL A 124 -8.61 4.66 8.70
CA VAL A 124 -9.17 4.20 7.43
C VAL A 124 -10.07 5.29 6.85
N LEU A 125 -9.86 5.61 5.60
CA LEU A 125 -10.82 6.38 4.81
C LEU A 125 -11.83 5.41 4.22
N LEU A 126 -13.06 5.47 4.70
CA LEU A 126 -14.13 4.55 4.33
C LEU A 126 -15.26 5.29 3.59
N ASN A 127 -15.68 4.77 2.45
CA ASN A 127 -16.93 5.20 1.83
C ASN A 127 -18.10 4.57 2.58
N ARG A 128 -18.94 5.41 3.19
CA ARG A 128 -20.06 4.97 4.05
C ARG A 128 -21.21 4.32 3.27
N ARG A 129 -21.36 4.65 1.99
CA ARG A 129 -22.45 4.09 1.17
C ARG A 129 -22.14 2.67 0.70
N THR A 130 -20.91 2.43 0.31
CA THR A 130 -20.48 1.15 -0.28
C THR A 130 -19.70 0.27 0.68
N ASN A 131 -19.33 0.80 1.85
CA ASN A 131 -18.38 0.17 2.79
C ASN A 131 -17.04 -0.17 2.13
N LEU A 132 -16.64 0.60 1.12
CA LEU A 132 -15.38 0.44 0.42
C LEU A 132 -14.28 1.17 1.17
N VAL A 133 -13.18 0.48 1.42
CA VAL A 133 -11.96 1.06 1.97
C VAL A 133 -11.23 1.80 0.84
N VAL A 134 -11.15 3.11 0.94
CA VAL A 134 -10.48 3.98 -0.04
C VAL A 134 -8.98 4.03 0.25
N ASP A 135 -8.61 4.25 1.51
CA ASP A 135 -7.22 4.26 1.94
C ASP A 135 -7.07 3.81 3.40
N VAL A 136 -5.87 3.34 3.74
CA VAL A 136 -5.55 2.84 5.08
C VAL A 136 -4.19 3.38 5.51
N PHE A 137 -4.13 3.94 6.69
CA PHE A 137 -2.89 4.29 7.36
C PHE A 137 -2.71 3.39 8.59
N HIS A 138 -1.63 2.63 8.59
CA HIS A 138 -1.25 1.80 9.72
C HIS A 138 -0.41 2.61 10.72
N ILE A 139 -0.85 2.65 11.97
CA ILE A 139 -0.06 3.26 13.03
C ILE A 139 0.84 2.17 13.62
N GLU A 140 2.13 2.24 13.30
CA GLU A 140 3.13 1.39 13.94
C GLU A 140 3.32 1.84 15.39
N ILE A 141 2.83 1.02 16.30
CA ILE A 141 3.08 1.19 17.74
C ILE A 141 4.41 0.50 18.03
N MET A 142 5.47 1.29 18.14
CA MET A 142 6.74 0.81 18.68
C MET A 142 6.63 0.49 20.17
#